data_c5e54351cdb2404ecefded585c26db08
#
_entry.id   c5e54351cdb2404ecefded585c26db08
#
_cell.length_a   1.000
_cell.length_b   1.000
_cell.length_c   1.000
_cell.angle_alpha   90.00
_cell.angle_beta   90.00
_cell.angle_gamma   90.00
#
_symmetry.space_group_name_H-M   'P 1'
#
loop_
_entity.id
_entity.type
_entity.pdbx_description
1 polymer ?
#
loop_
_entity_poly.entity_id
_entity_poly.type
_entity_poly.pdbx_seq_one_letter_code
_entity_poly.pdbx_strand_id
1 'polypeptide(L)'
;MSVTINTNSAATIAKNNLNNSNTMLQKSLNRLSSGLRITAPSDDAGGLAVSMKLSAAIKRTDAVNTNLMNAQSFLQTQDGAFQSAGKVLDRMSELRTMAQDITKNTSDVENYSKEFIELQRQLNQMRHEKFNGISAFATSSSSAVNTP
;
A
#
# COMPACT_ATOMS: atom_id res chain seq x y z
N MET A 1 63.81 -41.17 20.21
CA MET A 1 62.37 -40.82 20.10
C MET A 1 61.72 -41.20 21.43
N SER A 2 61.26 -40.25 22.22
CA SER A 2 60.54 -40.56 23.45
C SER A 2 59.11 -40.98 23.07
N VAL A 3 58.77 -42.22 23.34
CA VAL A 3 57.41 -42.74 23.15
C VAL A 3 56.58 -42.25 24.35
N THR A 4 55.80 -41.19 24.16
CA THR A 4 54.86 -40.72 25.17
C THR A 4 53.54 -41.48 24.99
N ILE A 5 53.19 -42.31 25.99
CA ILE A 5 52.03 -43.20 25.96
C ILE A 5 50.72 -42.43 26.24
N ASN A 6 50.76 -41.33 26.97
CA ASN A 6 49.57 -40.61 27.42
C ASN A 6 49.29 -39.28 26.69
N THR A 7 50.19 -38.79 25.85
CA THR A 7 50.03 -37.56 25.10
C THR A 7 50.58 -37.70 23.68
N ASN A 8 49.75 -38.06 22.74
CA ASN A 8 50.12 -38.09 21.32
C ASN A 8 49.80 -36.74 20.67
N SER A 9 50.85 -35.93 20.46
CA SER A 9 50.70 -34.60 19.82
C SER A 9 50.15 -34.68 18.42
N ALA A 10 50.49 -35.74 17.65
CA ALA A 10 49.96 -35.94 16.31
C ALA A 10 48.46 -36.24 16.32
N ALA A 11 47.98 -37.03 17.27
CA ALA A 11 46.56 -37.31 17.45
C ALA A 11 45.77 -36.03 17.87
N THR A 12 46.37 -35.20 18.71
CA THR A 12 45.76 -33.92 19.10
C THR A 12 45.64 -32.95 17.92
N ILE A 13 46.68 -32.86 17.08
CA ILE A 13 46.65 -32.05 15.85
C ILE A 13 45.61 -32.58 14.88
N ALA A 14 45.53 -33.92 14.65
CA ALA A 14 44.52 -34.51 13.81
C ALA A 14 43.10 -34.26 14.29
N LYS A 15 42.83 -34.36 15.59
CA LYS A 15 41.56 -34.03 16.23
C LYS A 15 41.17 -32.55 15.99
N ASN A 16 42.10 -31.62 16.17
CA ASN A 16 41.87 -30.20 15.97
C ASN A 16 41.56 -29.88 14.50
N ASN A 17 42.30 -30.48 13.57
CA ASN A 17 42.04 -30.34 12.13
C ASN A 17 40.68 -30.91 11.74
N LEU A 18 40.29 -32.04 12.29
CA LEU A 18 38.96 -32.64 12.04
C LEU A 18 37.82 -31.76 12.56
N ASN A 19 37.96 -31.24 13.78
CA ASN A 19 37.00 -30.30 14.38
C ASN A 19 36.86 -29.04 13.54
N ASN A 20 37.96 -28.45 13.09
CA ASN A 20 37.94 -27.28 12.22
C ASN A 20 37.25 -27.57 10.87
N SER A 21 37.55 -28.73 10.27
CA SER A 21 36.90 -29.17 9.00
C SER A 21 35.41 -29.37 9.19
N ASN A 22 34.98 -30.01 10.28
CA ASN A 22 33.57 -30.19 10.59
C ASN A 22 32.84 -28.81 10.80
N THR A 23 33.47 -27.88 11.51
CA THR A 23 32.90 -26.54 11.70
C THR A 23 32.75 -25.81 10.38
N MET A 24 33.75 -25.85 9.51
CA MET A 24 33.68 -25.27 8.16
C MET A 24 32.59 -25.93 7.30
N LEU A 25 32.46 -27.25 7.37
CA LEU A 25 31.43 -28.02 6.65
C LEU A 25 30.03 -27.58 7.12
N GLN A 26 29.78 -27.54 8.43
CA GLN A 26 28.51 -27.11 9.00
C GLN A 26 28.15 -25.69 8.56
N LYS A 27 29.12 -24.76 8.61
CA LYS A 27 28.96 -23.39 8.15
C LYS A 27 28.59 -23.32 6.65
N SER A 28 29.25 -24.13 5.83
CA SER A 28 28.98 -24.20 4.40
C SER A 28 27.59 -24.77 4.12
N LEU A 29 27.19 -25.82 4.83
CA LEU A 29 25.86 -26.42 4.73
C LEU A 29 24.76 -25.42 5.16
N ASN A 30 24.97 -24.69 6.25
CA ASN A 30 24.02 -23.66 6.69
C ASN A 30 23.86 -22.55 5.64
N ARG A 31 24.94 -22.10 5.00
CA ARG A 31 24.91 -21.12 3.93
C ARG A 31 24.20 -21.64 2.69
N LEU A 32 24.45 -22.90 2.31
CA LEU A 32 23.82 -23.54 1.17
C LEU A 32 22.32 -23.73 1.40
N SER A 33 21.94 -24.18 2.61
CA SER A 33 20.53 -24.41 2.98
C SER A 33 19.74 -23.10 3.08
N SER A 34 20.33 -22.04 3.63
CA SER A 34 19.67 -20.73 3.76
C SER A 34 19.72 -19.90 2.47
N GLY A 35 20.62 -20.21 1.54
CA GLY A 35 20.89 -19.38 0.36
C GLY A 35 21.55 -18.02 0.69
N LEU A 36 21.92 -17.78 1.95
CA LEU A 36 22.48 -16.52 2.41
C LEU A 36 23.97 -16.66 2.72
N ARG A 37 24.77 -15.68 2.33
CA ARG A 37 26.19 -15.62 2.64
C ARG A 37 26.45 -15.36 4.13
N ILE A 38 25.61 -14.53 4.77
CA ILE A 38 25.70 -14.17 6.18
C ILE A 38 24.52 -14.84 6.89
N THR A 39 24.82 -15.85 7.70
CA THR A 39 23.81 -16.63 8.44
C THR A 39 23.79 -16.30 9.93
N ALA A 40 24.86 -15.76 10.44
CA ALA A 40 24.99 -15.37 11.86
C ALA A 40 25.69 -14.01 12.00
N PRO A 41 25.41 -13.26 13.08
CA PRO A 41 26.08 -11.98 13.35
C PRO A 41 27.62 -12.12 13.48
N SER A 42 28.11 -13.30 13.87
CA SER A 42 29.53 -13.62 13.94
C SER A 42 30.23 -13.72 12.59
N ASP A 43 29.48 -13.87 11.48
CA ASP A 43 30.04 -13.94 10.13
C ASP A 43 30.44 -12.58 9.60
N ASP A 44 29.56 -11.59 9.79
CA ASP A 44 29.77 -10.20 9.41
C ASP A 44 28.66 -9.34 10.05
N ALA A 45 28.97 -8.76 11.22
CA ALA A 45 28.03 -7.92 11.94
C ALA A 45 27.69 -6.62 11.19
N GLY A 46 28.66 -6.03 10.48
CA GLY A 46 28.45 -4.82 9.69
C GLY A 46 27.56 -5.06 8.48
N GLY A 47 27.88 -6.09 7.71
CA GLY A 47 27.08 -6.49 6.55
C GLY A 47 25.65 -6.90 6.92
N LEU A 48 25.48 -7.60 8.06
CA LEU A 48 24.15 -7.95 8.56
C LEU A 48 23.33 -6.70 8.93
N ALA A 49 23.92 -5.75 9.64
CA ALA A 49 23.23 -4.50 10.00
C ALA A 49 22.79 -3.70 8.78
N VAL A 50 23.64 -3.60 7.74
CA VAL A 50 23.30 -2.94 6.48
C VAL A 50 22.18 -3.70 5.74
N SER A 51 22.26 -5.03 5.69
CA SER A 51 21.23 -5.87 5.07
C SER A 51 19.87 -5.71 5.76
N MET A 52 19.83 -5.68 7.08
CA MET A 52 18.59 -5.44 7.85
C MET A 52 18.01 -4.05 7.59
N LYS A 53 18.86 -3.00 7.57
CA LYS A 53 18.42 -1.63 7.23
C LYS A 53 17.85 -1.56 5.82
N LEU A 54 18.52 -2.20 4.86
CA LEU A 54 18.06 -2.21 3.46
C LEU A 54 16.74 -2.98 3.31
N SER A 55 16.61 -4.14 3.95
CA SER A 55 15.38 -4.92 3.96
C SER A 55 14.21 -4.14 4.59
N ALA A 56 14.47 -3.41 5.67
CA ALA A 56 13.46 -2.54 6.29
C ALA A 56 13.09 -1.36 5.38
N ALA A 57 14.05 -0.80 4.64
CA ALA A 57 13.78 0.26 3.65
C ALA A 57 12.93 -0.26 2.49
N ILE A 58 13.25 -1.44 1.95
CA ILE A 58 12.47 -2.08 0.88
C ILE A 58 11.03 -2.30 1.34
N LYS A 59 10.82 -2.90 2.51
CA LYS A 59 9.46 -3.13 3.04
C LYS A 59 8.66 -1.83 3.22
N ARG A 60 9.32 -0.75 3.66
CA ARG A 60 8.67 0.56 3.75
C ARG A 60 8.30 1.11 2.38
N THR A 61 9.18 0.98 1.40
CA THR A 61 8.90 1.42 0.03
C THR A 61 7.75 0.62 -0.60
N ASP A 62 7.69 -0.68 -0.37
CA ASP A 62 6.57 -1.53 -0.82
C ASP A 62 5.24 -1.12 -0.18
N ALA A 63 5.25 -0.81 1.13
CA ALA A 63 4.07 -0.29 1.81
C ALA A 63 3.63 1.07 1.25
N VAL A 64 4.57 1.98 1.00
CA VAL A 64 4.29 3.27 0.36
C VAL A 64 3.73 3.08 -1.04
N ASN A 65 4.29 2.17 -1.84
CA ASN A 65 3.78 1.86 -3.17
C ASN A 65 2.33 1.34 -3.11
N THR A 66 2.02 0.45 -2.17
CA THR A 66 0.64 -0.02 -1.94
C THR A 66 -0.29 1.14 -1.56
N ASN A 67 0.15 2.04 -0.69
CA ASN A 67 -0.64 3.21 -0.32
C ASN A 67 -0.88 4.16 -1.51
N LEU A 68 0.11 4.34 -2.38
CA LEU A 68 -0.03 5.14 -3.60
C LEU A 68 -1.04 4.52 -4.57
N MET A 69 -1.04 3.20 -4.74
CA MET A 69 -2.04 2.51 -5.57
C MET A 69 -3.45 2.67 -5.00
N ASN A 70 -3.61 2.60 -3.69
CA ASN A 70 -4.88 2.85 -3.02
C ASN A 70 -5.34 4.31 -3.20
N ALA A 71 -4.43 5.26 -3.06
CA ALA A 71 -4.71 6.69 -3.29
C ALA A 71 -5.10 6.95 -4.75
N GLN A 72 -4.43 6.32 -5.71
CA GLN A 72 -4.78 6.41 -7.13
C GLN A 72 -6.19 5.88 -7.39
N SER A 73 -6.55 4.74 -6.81
CA SER A 73 -7.90 4.17 -6.96
C SER A 73 -8.97 5.09 -6.35
N PHE A 74 -8.67 5.71 -5.21
CA PHE A 74 -9.55 6.71 -4.60
C PHE A 74 -9.76 7.91 -5.52
N LEU A 75 -8.68 8.47 -6.09
CA LEU A 75 -8.75 9.61 -7.00
C LEU A 75 -9.50 9.27 -8.31
N GLN A 76 -9.33 8.06 -8.85
CA GLN A 76 -10.08 7.61 -10.02
C GLN A 76 -11.59 7.52 -9.73
N THR A 77 -11.96 7.02 -8.55
CA THR A 77 -13.37 6.99 -8.13
C THR A 77 -13.93 8.39 -7.98
N GLN A 78 -13.15 9.31 -7.38
CA GLN A 78 -13.54 10.70 -7.24
C GLN A 78 -13.70 11.41 -8.59
N ASP A 79 -12.80 11.17 -9.54
CA ASP A 79 -12.89 11.71 -10.89
C ASP A 79 -14.16 11.23 -11.61
N GLY A 80 -14.47 9.93 -11.51
CA GLY A 80 -15.71 9.36 -12.06
C GLY A 80 -16.97 9.99 -11.45
N ALA A 81 -16.97 10.27 -10.15
CA ALA A 81 -18.05 10.95 -9.47
C ALA A 81 -18.19 12.42 -9.93
N PHE A 82 -17.09 13.14 -10.14
CA PHE A 82 -17.11 14.48 -10.69
C PHE A 82 -17.64 14.52 -12.14
N GLN A 83 -17.23 13.58 -12.99
CA GLN A 83 -17.73 13.47 -14.35
C GLN A 83 -19.24 13.20 -14.37
N SER A 84 -19.74 12.35 -13.47
CA SER A 84 -21.17 12.08 -13.34
C SER A 84 -21.93 13.30 -12.85
N ALA A 85 -21.39 14.02 -11.85
CA ALA A 85 -21.96 15.28 -11.35
C ALA A 85 -22.00 16.34 -12.46
N GLY A 86 -20.97 16.44 -13.30
CA GLY A 86 -20.93 17.33 -14.45
C GLY A 86 -22.10 17.09 -15.40
N LYS A 87 -22.34 15.82 -15.76
CA LYS A 87 -23.48 15.46 -16.63
C LYS A 87 -24.85 15.84 -16.03
N VAL A 88 -24.99 15.65 -14.72
CA VAL A 88 -26.23 16.06 -14.01
C VAL A 88 -26.41 17.57 -14.05
N LEU A 89 -25.34 18.34 -13.81
CA LEU A 89 -25.38 19.81 -13.86
C LEU A 89 -25.65 20.32 -15.27
N ASP A 90 -25.08 19.70 -16.31
CA ASP A 90 -25.36 20.05 -17.71
C ASP A 90 -26.85 19.84 -18.01
N ARG A 91 -27.44 18.72 -17.60
CA ARG A 91 -28.87 18.46 -17.79
C ARG A 91 -29.76 19.44 -17.02
N MET A 92 -29.38 19.77 -15.79
CA MET A 92 -30.08 20.81 -15.00
C MET A 92 -30.04 22.18 -15.70
N SER A 93 -28.92 22.54 -16.35
CA SER A 93 -28.78 23.77 -17.13
C SER A 93 -29.68 23.76 -18.37
N GLU A 94 -29.77 22.65 -19.07
CA GLU A 94 -30.68 22.48 -20.19
C GLU A 94 -32.15 22.66 -19.75
N LEU A 95 -32.57 21.98 -18.69
CA LEU A 95 -33.93 22.10 -18.15
C LEU A 95 -34.28 23.53 -17.77
N ARG A 96 -33.33 24.24 -17.12
CA ARG A 96 -33.51 25.64 -16.81
C ARG A 96 -33.72 26.51 -18.03
N THR A 97 -32.95 26.28 -19.10
CA THR A 97 -33.09 27.03 -20.37
C THR A 97 -34.40 26.73 -21.03
N MET A 98 -34.83 25.45 -21.05
CA MET A 98 -36.12 25.04 -21.61
C MET A 98 -37.32 25.61 -20.84
N ALA A 99 -37.21 25.72 -19.51
CA ALA A 99 -38.27 26.29 -18.68
C ALA A 99 -38.43 27.82 -18.87
N GLN A 100 -37.42 28.50 -19.40
CA GLN A 100 -37.48 29.94 -19.71
C GLN A 100 -38.11 30.27 -21.08
N ASP A 101 -38.40 29.24 -21.90
CA ASP A 101 -39.02 29.44 -23.20
C ASP A 101 -40.50 29.81 -23.09
N ILE A 102 -40.84 30.98 -23.60
CA ILE A 102 -42.20 31.55 -23.55
C ILE A 102 -43.24 30.77 -24.35
N THR A 103 -42.77 29.81 -25.18
CA THR A 103 -43.67 28.94 -25.99
C THR A 103 -44.17 27.74 -25.20
N LYS A 104 -43.63 27.50 -23.98
CA LYS A 104 -43.98 26.34 -23.15
C LYS A 104 -45.21 26.65 -22.30
N ASN A 105 -46.07 25.63 -22.17
CA ASN A 105 -47.24 25.72 -21.30
C ASN A 105 -46.86 25.38 -19.84
N THR A 106 -47.78 25.68 -18.92
CA THR A 106 -47.58 25.45 -17.47
C THR A 106 -47.27 23.99 -17.13
N SER A 107 -47.90 23.04 -17.84
CA SER A 107 -47.68 21.61 -17.64
C SER A 107 -46.25 21.17 -18.03
N ASP A 108 -45.71 21.73 -19.11
CA ASP A 108 -44.35 21.45 -19.57
C ASP A 108 -43.34 21.97 -18.55
N VAL A 109 -43.51 23.19 -18.03
CA VAL A 109 -42.66 23.78 -17.02
C VAL A 109 -42.75 22.99 -15.71
N GLU A 110 -43.92 22.49 -15.32
CA GLU A 110 -44.07 21.61 -14.16
C GLU A 110 -43.32 20.29 -14.35
N ASN A 111 -43.32 19.67 -15.48
CA ASN A 111 -42.57 18.46 -15.77
C ASN A 111 -41.06 18.70 -15.71
N TYR A 112 -40.57 19.82 -16.27
CA TYR A 112 -39.15 20.22 -16.14
C TYR A 112 -38.75 20.45 -14.68
N SER A 113 -39.65 21.03 -13.90
CA SER A 113 -39.40 21.25 -12.45
C SER A 113 -39.32 19.93 -11.68
N LYS A 114 -40.13 18.94 -11.99
CA LYS A 114 -40.07 17.60 -11.37
C LYS A 114 -38.75 16.91 -11.69
N GLU A 115 -38.35 16.91 -12.98
CA GLU A 115 -37.06 16.35 -13.39
C GLU A 115 -35.90 17.06 -12.72
N PHE A 116 -35.92 18.37 -12.62
CA PHE A 116 -34.90 19.17 -11.95
C PHE A 116 -34.75 18.82 -10.46
N ILE A 117 -35.87 18.61 -9.74
CA ILE A 117 -35.87 18.18 -8.34
C ILE A 117 -35.25 16.78 -8.20
N GLU A 118 -35.53 15.85 -9.10
CA GLU A 118 -34.89 14.53 -9.07
C GLU A 118 -33.38 14.59 -9.31
N LEU A 119 -32.93 15.42 -10.25
CA LEU A 119 -31.52 15.65 -10.50
C LEU A 119 -30.81 16.31 -9.29
N GLN A 120 -31.49 17.24 -8.59
CA GLN A 120 -30.99 17.79 -7.32
C GLN A 120 -30.84 16.71 -6.25
N ARG A 121 -31.82 15.80 -6.17
CA ARG A 121 -31.75 14.68 -5.21
C ARG A 121 -30.59 13.75 -5.55
N GLN A 122 -30.41 13.43 -6.83
CA GLN A 122 -29.27 12.62 -7.30
C GLN A 122 -27.92 13.28 -6.97
N LEU A 123 -27.79 14.58 -7.21
CA LEU A 123 -26.58 15.35 -6.89
C LEU A 123 -26.29 15.34 -5.37
N ASN A 124 -27.34 15.46 -4.57
CA ASN A 124 -27.19 15.39 -3.11
C ASN A 124 -26.79 13.99 -2.63
N GLN A 125 -27.26 12.93 -3.26
CA GLN A 125 -26.82 11.56 -2.97
C GLN A 125 -25.35 11.36 -3.32
N MET A 126 -24.90 11.80 -4.49
CA MET A 126 -23.50 11.75 -4.91
C MET A 126 -22.56 12.43 -3.90
N ARG A 127 -23.00 13.55 -3.30
CA ARG A 127 -22.21 14.23 -2.26
C ARG A 127 -21.94 13.38 -1.04
N HIS A 128 -22.77 12.37 -0.76
CA HIS A 128 -22.65 11.48 0.39
C HIS A 128 -21.94 10.16 0.05
N GLU A 129 -21.48 10.00 -1.17
CA GLU A 129 -20.74 8.79 -1.57
C GLU A 129 -19.44 8.64 -0.78
N LYS A 130 -19.14 7.40 -0.45
CA LYS A 130 -17.96 7.02 0.35
C LYS A 130 -17.18 5.94 -0.38
N PHE A 131 -15.87 6.09 -0.40
CA PHE A 131 -14.94 5.05 -0.80
C PHE A 131 -14.34 4.42 0.46
N ASN A 132 -14.60 3.13 0.67
CA ASN A 132 -14.12 2.40 1.86
C ASN A 132 -14.41 3.13 3.19
N GLY A 133 -15.59 3.73 3.33
CA GLY A 133 -15.99 4.47 4.52
C GLY A 133 -15.49 5.92 4.61
N ILE A 134 -14.58 6.34 3.73
CA ILE A 134 -14.05 7.70 3.63
C ILE A 134 -14.92 8.48 2.64
N SER A 135 -15.36 9.67 3.01
CA SER A 135 -16.14 10.53 2.12
C SER A 135 -15.31 10.90 0.88
N ALA A 136 -15.88 10.69 -0.31
CA ALA A 136 -15.26 11.09 -1.56
C ALA A 136 -15.20 12.62 -1.71
N PHE A 137 -16.12 13.35 -1.06
CA PHE A 137 -16.21 14.80 -1.08
C PHE A 137 -16.08 15.33 0.36
N ALA A 138 -15.22 16.33 0.56
CA ALA A 138 -15.10 16.99 1.84
C ALA A 138 -16.40 17.73 2.15
N THR A 139 -17.21 17.18 3.05
CA THR A 139 -18.22 17.98 3.73
C THR A 139 -17.47 18.73 4.83
N SER A 140 -17.58 20.05 4.84
CA SER A 140 -16.98 20.91 5.86
C SER A 140 -17.63 20.67 7.23
N SER A 141 -17.32 19.55 7.83
CA SER A 141 -17.43 19.33 9.25
C SER A 141 -16.10 18.75 9.68
N SER A 142 -15.36 19.53 10.41
CA SER A 142 -14.10 19.21 11.06
C SER A 142 -14.13 17.80 11.66
N SER A 143 -13.74 16.81 10.89
CA SER A 143 -13.24 15.57 11.46
C SER A 143 -11.77 15.82 11.71
N ALA A 144 -11.44 16.15 12.94
CA ALA A 144 -10.08 16.12 13.44
C ALA A 144 -9.43 14.82 12.92
N VAL A 145 -8.39 14.99 12.13
CA VAL A 145 -7.47 13.89 11.80
C VAL A 145 -6.89 13.48 13.14
N ASN A 146 -7.40 12.40 13.70
CA ASN A 146 -6.82 11.77 14.85
C ASN A 146 -5.56 11.06 14.35
N THR A 147 -4.43 11.77 14.39
CA THR A 147 -3.10 11.18 14.21
C THR A 147 -2.74 10.43 15.48
N PRO A 148 -2.37 9.12 15.39
CA PRO A 148 -1.83 8.38 16.50
C PRO A 148 -0.42 8.86 16.85
#